data_abeaef8f21da9642ce2e750ecb65cc00
#
_entry.id   abeaef8f21da9642ce2e750ecb65cc00
#
_cell.length_a   1.000
_cell.length_b   1.000
_cell.length_c   1.000
_cell.angle_alpha   90.00
_cell.angle_beta   90.00
_cell.angle_gamma   90.00
#
_symmetry.space_group_name_H-M   'P 1'
#
loop_
_entity.id
_entity.type
_entity.pdbx_description
1 polymer ?
#
loop_
_entity_poly.entity_id
_entity_poly.type
_entity_poly.pdbx_seq_one_letter_code
_entity_poly.pdbx_strand_id
1 'polypeptide(L)'
;FSSRRRHTRCLSDWSSDVCSSDLENGFPVSPVIARQWREAIPILKNQPGFSESFLINGKAPQAGQIWEYPAQAKTLQEIAASEGESFYKGPLAQSMVDFANATGGCFTMQDFADNQPDWVEPLAFDYGEFTLHEIPPNGSGIAAQIALGILQAANVKQYPANSAKRIHLQIEAMRIAFADAYAYVSDARSMTIPVSALLDRTYLAGRAALIDHNQAGTYGAGDPHSGGTVYLCAADESGMMISYIQSNFKGFGSGVVAPGGIAFHNRGMSFSLNPGHPNQVAPGKRPFHTILPAFLTKEGKPTMAFGVMGGNMQPQGHIQFVMRFIDEYLNPQEIGRAHV
;
A
#
# COMPACT_ATOMS: atom_id res chain seq x y z
N PHE A 1 -25.86 -0.42 -5.93
CA PHE A 1 -25.13 -1.65 -6.32
C PHE A 1 -24.38 -2.15 -5.11
N SER A 2 -24.62 -3.39 -4.68
CA SER A 2 -23.97 -3.99 -3.53
C SER A 2 -22.47 -4.16 -3.81
N SER A 3 -21.66 -3.40 -3.10
CA SER A 3 -20.20 -3.39 -3.18
C SER A 3 -19.56 -4.76 -2.97
N ARG A 4 -20.12 -5.57 -2.08
CA ARG A 4 -19.65 -6.93 -1.80
C ARG A 4 -19.66 -7.81 -3.05
N ARG A 5 -20.71 -7.79 -3.86
CA ARG A 5 -20.83 -8.67 -5.04
C ARG A 5 -19.82 -8.34 -6.14
N ARG A 6 -19.45 -7.06 -6.35
CA ARG A 6 -18.46 -6.70 -7.37
C ARG A 6 -17.02 -6.94 -6.90
N HIS A 7 -16.72 -6.64 -5.65
CA HIS A 7 -15.38 -6.88 -5.08
C HIS A 7 -15.11 -8.39 -4.99
N THR A 8 -16.10 -9.17 -4.58
CA THR A 8 -16.03 -10.63 -4.51
C THR A 8 -15.97 -11.27 -5.90
N ARG A 9 -16.67 -10.73 -6.90
CA ARG A 9 -16.59 -11.22 -8.27
C ARG A 9 -15.20 -11.00 -8.89
N CYS A 10 -14.61 -9.83 -8.71
CA CYS A 10 -13.26 -9.56 -9.19
C CYS A 10 -12.20 -10.44 -8.50
N LEU A 11 -12.39 -10.76 -7.22
CA LEU A 11 -11.54 -11.68 -6.48
C LEU A 11 -11.86 -13.14 -6.80
N SER A 12 -13.15 -13.52 -7.04
CA SER A 12 -13.53 -14.90 -7.28
C SER A 12 -13.10 -15.41 -8.64
N ASP A 13 -13.30 -14.64 -9.72
CA ASP A 13 -12.95 -15.08 -11.07
C ASP A 13 -11.42 -15.16 -11.26
N TRP A 14 -10.65 -14.27 -10.63
CA TRP A 14 -9.18 -14.30 -10.66
C TRP A 14 -8.55 -15.28 -9.67
N SER A 15 -9.12 -15.41 -8.49
CA SER A 15 -8.54 -16.29 -7.45
C SER A 15 -8.90 -17.76 -7.67
N SER A 16 -10.03 -18.07 -8.33
CA SER A 16 -10.43 -19.47 -8.52
C SER A 16 -9.64 -20.16 -9.62
N ASP A 17 -9.38 -19.51 -10.76
CA ASP A 17 -8.85 -20.20 -11.93
C ASP A 17 -7.35 -19.99 -12.17
N VAL A 18 -6.80 -18.79 -11.91
CA VAL A 18 -5.39 -18.51 -12.20
C VAL A 18 -4.52 -18.62 -10.95
N CYS A 19 -4.86 -17.92 -9.86
CA CYS A 19 -4.01 -17.92 -8.67
C CYS A 19 -4.01 -19.27 -7.96
N SER A 20 -5.14 -19.98 -7.89
CA SER A 20 -5.20 -21.28 -7.25
C SER A 20 -4.47 -22.36 -8.06
N SER A 21 -4.58 -22.35 -9.40
CA SER A 21 -3.87 -23.29 -10.26
C SER A 21 -2.35 -23.10 -10.21
N ASP A 22 -1.84 -21.87 -10.18
CA ASP A 22 -0.42 -21.60 -10.03
C ASP A 22 0.12 -22.04 -8.65
N LEU A 23 -0.70 -21.92 -7.60
CA LEU A 23 -0.32 -22.40 -6.28
C LEU A 23 -0.40 -23.93 -6.14
N GLU A 24 -1.30 -24.59 -6.86
CA GLU A 24 -1.40 -26.05 -6.89
C GLU A 24 -0.31 -26.70 -7.75
N ASN A 25 -0.07 -26.16 -8.95
CA ASN A 25 0.89 -26.71 -9.90
C ASN A 25 2.32 -26.17 -9.72
N GLY A 26 2.45 -25.12 -8.92
CA GLY A 26 3.71 -24.47 -8.59
C GLY A 26 4.22 -23.49 -9.65
N PHE A 27 5.14 -22.67 -9.21
CA PHE A 27 5.84 -21.71 -10.06
C PHE A 27 7.34 -21.67 -9.72
N PRO A 28 8.22 -21.32 -10.68
CA PRO A 28 9.65 -21.24 -10.42
C PRO A 28 10.00 -20.01 -9.57
N VAL A 29 10.72 -20.22 -8.47
CA VAL A 29 11.16 -19.13 -7.60
C VAL A 29 12.26 -18.32 -8.27
N SER A 30 12.08 -16.99 -8.36
CA SER A 30 13.09 -16.11 -8.95
C SER A 30 14.35 -15.98 -8.06
N PRO A 31 15.54 -15.65 -8.62
CA PRO A 31 16.77 -15.50 -7.85
C PRO A 31 16.65 -14.43 -6.74
N VAL A 32 15.97 -13.32 -7.01
CA VAL A 32 15.77 -12.24 -6.04
C VAL A 32 14.90 -12.71 -4.88
N ILE A 33 13.78 -13.35 -5.18
CA ILE A 33 12.85 -13.90 -4.17
C ILE A 33 13.53 -14.99 -3.34
N ALA A 34 14.27 -15.91 -3.95
CA ALA A 34 15.02 -16.95 -3.23
C ALA A 34 16.03 -16.35 -2.23
N ARG A 35 16.69 -15.25 -2.59
CA ARG A 35 17.59 -14.51 -1.70
C ARG A 35 16.83 -13.87 -0.54
N GLN A 36 15.80 -13.10 -0.83
CA GLN A 36 14.98 -12.42 0.19
C GLN A 36 14.34 -13.41 1.17
N TRP A 37 13.92 -14.55 0.68
CA TRP A 37 13.36 -15.63 1.50
C TRP A 37 14.40 -16.19 2.48
N ARG A 38 15.64 -16.46 2.02
CA ARG A 38 16.74 -16.88 2.92
C ARG A 38 17.06 -15.84 3.98
N GLU A 39 17.07 -14.56 3.60
CA GLU A 39 17.32 -13.44 4.51
C GLU A 39 16.24 -13.29 5.58
N ALA A 40 15.01 -13.70 5.30
CA ALA A 40 13.90 -13.67 6.25
C ALA A 40 13.95 -14.78 7.32
N ILE A 41 14.59 -15.93 7.05
CA ILE A 41 14.61 -17.10 7.95
C ILE A 41 15.12 -16.76 9.35
N PRO A 42 16.29 -16.11 9.55
CA PRO A 42 16.79 -15.81 10.89
C PRO A 42 15.82 -15.01 11.76
N ILE A 43 14.97 -14.21 11.11
CA ILE A 43 14.02 -13.31 11.77
C ILE A 43 12.69 -14.01 12.05
N LEU A 44 12.22 -14.84 11.11
CA LEU A 44 10.83 -15.31 11.09
C LEU A 44 10.65 -16.80 11.40
N LYS A 45 11.69 -17.63 11.36
CA LYS A 45 11.58 -19.09 11.53
C LYS A 45 10.91 -19.56 12.82
N ASN A 46 10.95 -18.73 13.87
CA ASN A 46 10.35 -19.03 15.15
C ASN A 46 8.91 -18.50 15.31
N GLN A 47 8.40 -17.79 14.29
CA GLN A 47 7.03 -17.35 14.31
C GLN A 47 6.08 -18.53 14.04
N PRO A 48 4.93 -18.59 14.73
CA PRO A 48 3.99 -19.68 14.57
C PRO A 48 3.57 -19.88 13.11
N GLY A 49 3.69 -21.10 12.60
CA GLY A 49 3.28 -21.49 11.26
C GLY A 49 4.24 -21.08 10.12
N PHE A 50 5.29 -20.29 10.39
CA PHE A 50 6.20 -19.81 9.32
C PHE A 50 7.01 -20.96 8.71
N SER A 51 7.65 -21.76 9.55
CA SER A 51 8.52 -22.83 9.08
C SER A 51 7.76 -23.91 8.33
N GLU A 52 6.58 -24.25 8.81
CA GLU A 52 5.67 -25.22 8.21
C GLU A 52 5.14 -24.75 6.85
N SER A 53 4.88 -23.46 6.73
CA SER A 53 4.27 -22.85 5.54
C SER A 53 5.27 -22.46 4.47
N PHE A 54 6.46 -21.99 4.86
CA PHE A 54 7.38 -21.33 3.95
C PHE A 54 8.77 -21.98 3.85
N LEU A 55 9.03 -23.09 4.54
CA LEU A 55 10.33 -23.73 4.46
C LEU A 55 10.20 -25.18 3.99
N ILE A 56 11.14 -25.62 3.15
CA ILE A 56 11.31 -27.02 2.73
C ILE A 56 12.46 -27.61 3.55
N ASN A 57 12.16 -28.55 4.46
CA ASN A 57 13.17 -29.11 5.36
C ASN A 57 13.98 -28.02 6.11
N GLY A 58 13.30 -26.97 6.57
CA GLY A 58 13.90 -25.86 7.32
C GLY A 58 14.70 -24.87 6.46
N LYS A 59 14.63 -24.93 5.13
CA LYS A 59 15.36 -24.09 4.19
C LYS A 59 14.43 -23.34 3.26
N ALA A 60 14.85 -22.15 2.83
CA ALA A 60 14.17 -21.43 1.75
C ALA A 60 14.31 -22.19 0.41
N PRO A 61 13.34 -22.06 -0.50
CA PRO A 61 13.47 -22.60 -1.84
C PRO A 61 14.64 -21.96 -2.59
N GLN A 62 15.24 -22.70 -3.52
CA GLN A 62 16.31 -22.23 -4.37
C GLN A 62 15.75 -21.51 -5.61
N ALA A 63 16.59 -20.68 -6.23
CA ALA A 63 16.23 -20.06 -7.52
C ALA A 63 15.96 -21.14 -8.57
N GLY A 64 14.84 -21.02 -9.29
CA GLY A 64 14.39 -22.00 -10.29
C GLY A 64 13.65 -23.22 -9.69
N GLN A 65 13.67 -23.41 -8.37
CA GLN A 65 12.89 -24.47 -7.74
C GLN A 65 11.40 -24.18 -7.88
N ILE A 66 10.62 -25.21 -8.21
CA ILE A 66 9.16 -25.10 -8.24
C ILE A 66 8.66 -25.02 -6.80
N TRP A 67 7.84 -24.01 -6.54
CA TRP A 67 7.17 -23.80 -5.27
C TRP A 67 5.69 -24.02 -5.42
N GLU A 68 5.16 -25.01 -4.71
CA GLU A 68 3.75 -25.33 -4.63
C GLU A 68 3.20 -24.89 -3.28
N TYR A 69 1.96 -24.40 -3.25
CA TYR A 69 1.32 -24.02 -1.99
C TYR A 69 -0.17 -24.40 -1.98
N PRO A 70 -0.50 -25.70 -1.99
CA PRO A 70 -1.86 -26.19 -2.12
C PRO A 70 -2.78 -25.78 -0.95
N ALA A 71 -2.23 -25.56 0.24
CA ALA A 71 -3.01 -25.04 1.36
C ALA A 71 -3.60 -23.66 1.08
N GLN A 72 -2.80 -22.76 0.53
CA GLN A 72 -3.25 -21.42 0.13
C GLN A 72 -4.21 -21.48 -1.05
N ALA A 73 -3.98 -22.37 -2.00
CA ALA A 73 -4.91 -22.58 -3.12
C ALA A 73 -6.32 -22.96 -2.63
N LYS A 74 -6.43 -23.91 -1.71
CA LYS A 74 -7.71 -24.29 -1.09
C LYS A 74 -8.37 -23.13 -0.35
N THR A 75 -7.60 -22.34 0.37
CA THR A 75 -8.10 -21.13 1.06
C THR A 75 -8.71 -20.15 0.07
N LEU A 76 -8.02 -19.89 -1.06
CA LEU A 76 -8.55 -19.00 -2.10
C LEU A 76 -9.81 -19.54 -2.77
N GLN A 77 -9.85 -20.85 -3.04
CA GLN A 77 -11.06 -21.52 -3.58
C GLN A 77 -12.24 -21.41 -2.61
N GLU A 78 -12.01 -21.59 -1.30
CA GLU A 78 -13.06 -21.43 -0.29
C GLU A 78 -13.55 -19.98 -0.17
N ILE A 79 -12.63 -19.01 -0.22
CA ILE A 79 -12.99 -17.58 -0.26
C ILE A 79 -13.86 -17.29 -1.49
N ALA A 80 -13.48 -17.81 -2.65
CA ALA A 80 -14.23 -17.66 -3.89
C ALA A 80 -15.63 -18.30 -3.81
N ALA A 81 -15.70 -19.56 -3.37
CA ALA A 81 -16.95 -20.30 -3.27
C ALA A 81 -17.95 -19.72 -2.26
N SER A 82 -17.43 -19.11 -1.17
CA SER A 82 -18.25 -18.47 -0.13
C SER A 82 -18.50 -16.97 -0.36
N GLU A 83 -18.07 -16.42 -1.48
CA GLU A 83 -18.08 -14.98 -1.75
C GLU A 83 -17.44 -14.16 -0.60
N GLY A 84 -16.41 -14.72 0.05
CA GLY A 84 -15.68 -14.10 1.16
C GLY A 84 -16.30 -14.34 2.55
N GLU A 85 -17.50 -14.86 2.66
CA GLU A 85 -18.17 -15.06 3.97
C GLU A 85 -17.39 -16.01 4.89
N SER A 86 -16.77 -17.07 4.34
CA SER A 86 -15.95 -18.02 5.12
C SER A 86 -14.79 -17.35 5.83
N PHE A 87 -14.19 -16.34 5.21
CA PHE A 87 -13.05 -15.60 5.78
C PHE A 87 -13.44 -14.69 6.96
N TYR A 88 -14.66 -14.17 6.98
CA TYR A 88 -15.10 -13.21 8.01
C TYR A 88 -16.03 -13.82 9.05
N LYS A 89 -16.82 -14.82 8.72
CA LYS A 89 -17.88 -15.36 9.59
C LYS A 89 -17.94 -16.90 9.60
N GLY A 90 -17.13 -17.58 8.76
CA GLY A 90 -17.20 -19.02 8.57
C GLY A 90 -15.96 -19.76 9.08
N PRO A 91 -15.71 -20.96 8.51
CA PRO A 91 -14.65 -21.85 8.97
C PRO A 91 -13.24 -21.26 8.92
N LEU A 92 -12.93 -20.41 7.93
CA LEU A 92 -11.63 -19.76 7.85
C LEU A 92 -11.41 -18.78 9.01
N ALA A 93 -12.43 -17.97 9.35
CA ALA A 93 -12.37 -17.08 10.51
C ALA A 93 -12.17 -17.88 11.79
N GLN A 94 -12.95 -18.96 11.99
CA GLN A 94 -12.82 -19.82 13.16
C GLN A 94 -11.43 -20.43 13.28
N SER A 95 -10.88 -20.94 12.17
CA SER A 95 -9.52 -21.50 12.15
C SER A 95 -8.45 -20.46 12.53
N MET A 96 -8.59 -19.20 12.09
CA MET A 96 -7.68 -18.12 12.48
C MET A 96 -7.81 -17.76 13.96
N VAL A 97 -9.01 -17.76 14.52
CA VAL A 97 -9.28 -17.51 15.94
C VAL A 97 -8.68 -18.62 16.81
N ASP A 98 -8.94 -19.88 16.45
CA ASP A 98 -8.42 -21.05 17.18
C ASP A 98 -6.89 -21.05 17.17
N PHE A 99 -6.28 -20.78 16.02
CA PHE A 99 -4.84 -20.66 15.89
C PHE A 99 -4.27 -19.49 16.73
N ALA A 100 -4.90 -18.33 16.70
CA ALA A 100 -4.49 -17.19 17.51
C ALA A 100 -4.52 -17.54 19.01
N ASN A 101 -5.62 -18.12 19.48
CA ASN A 101 -5.76 -18.55 20.88
C ASN A 101 -4.69 -19.58 21.29
N ALA A 102 -4.38 -20.53 20.41
CA ALA A 102 -3.35 -21.55 20.66
C ALA A 102 -1.92 -20.98 20.69
N THR A 103 -1.68 -19.84 20.05
CA THR A 103 -0.36 -19.21 19.89
C THR A 103 -0.18 -17.91 20.68
N GLY A 104 -1.13 -17.59 21.59
CA GLY A 104 -1.05 -16.41 22.46
C GLY A 104 -1.56 -15.12 21.83
N GLY A 105 -2.30 -15.21 20.71
CA GLY A 105 -3.05 -14.11 20.14
C GLY A 105 -4.38 -13.86 20.84
N CYS A 106 -5.10 -12.82 20.42
CA CYS A 106 -6.33 -12.38 21.08
C CYS A 106 -7.50 -12.18 20.11
N PHE A 107 -7.47 -12.75 18.91
CA PHE A 107 -8.57 -12.64 17.96
C PHE A 107 -9.82 -13.33 18.47
N THR A 108 -10.96 -12.73 18.19
CA THR A 108 -12.29 -13.30 18.39
C THR A 108 -13.04 -13.36 17.07
N MET A 109 -14.07 -14.20 16.99
CA MET A 109 -14.96 -14.24 15.81
C MET A 109 -15.63 -12.89 15.56
N GLN A 110 -15.87 -12.11 16.62
CA GLN A 110 -16.48 -10.78 16.50
C GLN A 110 -15.56 -9.80 15.79
N ASP A 111 -14.22 -9.86 16.00
CA ASP A 111 -13.27 -8.99 15.31
C ASP A 111 -13.32 -9.17 13.79
N PHE A 112 -13.48 -10.41 13.32
CA PHE A 112 -13.65 -10.71 11.90
C PHE A 112 -15.03 -10.28 11.38
N ALA A 113 -16.08 -10.57 12.13
CA ALA A 113 -17.46 -10.27 11.73
C ALA A 113 -17.73 -8.75 11.64
N ASP A 114 -17.09 -7.97 12.51
CA ASP A 114 -17.21 -6.50 12.56
C ASP A 114 -16.38 -5.80 11.50
N ASN A 115 -15.39 -6.50 10.92
CA ASN A 115 -14.58 -5.91 9.86
C ASN A 115 -15.39 -5.75 8.57
N GLN A 116 -15.68 -4.51 8.22
CA GLN A 116 -16.44 -4.16 7.02
C GLN A 116 -15.60 -3.28 6.09
N PRO A 117 -15.68 -3.51 4.78
CA PRO A 117 -15.12 -2.59 3.80
C PRO A 117 -15.96 -1.31 3.75
N ASP A 118 -15.30 -0.17 3.66
CA ASP A 118 -15.96 1.13 3.47
C ASP A 118 -15.81 1.58 2.02
N TRP A 119 -16.88 2.12 1.45
CA TRP A 119 -16.80 2.95 0.25
C TRP A 119 -16.43 4.36 0.67
N VAL A 120 -15.39 4.89 0.04
CA VAL A 120 -14.89 6.24 0.32
C VAL A 120 -14.78 7.04 -0.98
N GLU A 121 -15.00 8.35 -0.88
CA GLU A 121 -14.70 9.25 -1.98
C GLU A 121 -13.21 9.50 -2.06
N PRO A 122 -12.58 9.35 -3.23
CA PRO A 122 -11.17 9.64 -3.39
C PRO A 122 -10.88 11.13 -3.20
N LEU A 123 -9.70 11.43 -2.63
CA LEU A 123 -9.21 12.80 -2.59
C LEU A 123 -8.78 13.23 -3.98
N ALA A 124 -9.18 14.42 -4.41
CA ALA A 124 -8.82 14.99 -5.70
C ALA A 124 -7.87 16.18 -5.52
N PHE A 125 -6.82 16.24 -6.31
CA PHE A 125 -5.86 17.35 -6.30
C PHE A 125 -5.39 17.69 -7.72
N ASP A 126 -5.57 18.94 -8.14
CA ASP A 126 -5.21 19.39 -9.47
C ASP A 126 -3.72 19.70 -9.60
N TYR A 127 -3.09 19.07 -10.59
CA TYR A 127 -1.70 19.31 -10.98
C TYR A 127 -1.61 19.47 -12.51
N GLY A 128 -1.32 20.69 -12.97
CA GLY A 128 -1.40 21.03 -14.38
C GLY A 128 -2.83 20.92 -14.91
N GLU A 129 -3.00 20.18 -15.98
CA GLU A 129 -4.31 19.92 -16.63
C GLU A 129 -4.95 18.59 -16.16
N PHE A 130 -4.33 17.91 -15.19
CA PHE A 130 -4.80 16.64 -14.66
C PHE A 130 -5.21 16.78 -13.19
N THR A 131 -6.08 15.88 -12.77
CA THR A 131 -6.43 15.71 -11.37
C THR A 131 -5.92 14.35 -10.89
N LEU A 132 -5.08 14.37 -9.83
CA LEU A 132 -4.62 13.18 -9.12
C LEU A 132 -5.66 12.77 -8.08
N HIS A 133 -6.08 11.53 -8.14
CA HIS A 133 -6.98 10.92 -7.17
C HIS A 133 -6.24 9.91 -6.30
N GLU A 134 -6.38 10.05 -4.99
CA GLU A 134 -5.77 9.17 -3.98
C GLU A 134 -6.82 8.69 -2.98
N ILE A 135 -6.58 7.53 -2.35
CA ILE A 135 -7.41 7.05 -1.23
C ILE A 135 -7.27 8.03 -0.05
N PRO A 136 -8.40 8.40 0.61
CA PRO A 136 -8.33 9.27 1.79
C PRO A 136 -7.64 8.60 2.98
N PRO A 137 -7.33 9.35 4.06
CA PRO A 137 -6.89 8.81 5.34
C PRO A 137 -7.83 7.68 5.85
N ASN A 138 -7.26 6.68 6.42
CA ASN A 138 -5.91 6.43 6.99
C ASN A 138 -4.76 6.19 5.97
N GLY A 139 -5.03 6.22 4.68
CA GLY A 139 -4.04 6.09 3.61
C GLY A 139 -3.10 7.28 3.52
N SER A 140 -1.85 7.02 3.17
CA SER A 140 -0.81 8.06 3.04
C SER A 140 -0.78 8.74 1.65
N GLY A 141 -1.76 8.50 0.78
CA GLY A 141 -1.85 9.12 -0.56
C GLY A 141 -1.89 10.64 -0.53
N ILE A 142 -2.53 11.20 0.49
CA ILE A 142 -2.53 12.64 0.73
C ILE A 142 -1.12 13.25 0.77
N ALA A 143 -0.08 12.51 1.19
CA ALA A 143 1.29 13.02 1.20
C ALA A 143 1.80 13.33 -0.22
N ALA A 144 1.39 12.56 -1.24
CA ALA A 144 1.71 12.88 -2.62
C ALA A 144 1.01 14.18 -3.06
N GLN A 145 -0.25 14.36 -2.70
CA GLN A 145 -1.01 15.57 -3.03
C GLN A 145 -0.46 16.81 -2.32
N ILE A 146 -0.09 16.70 -1.03
CA ILE A 146 0.60 17.78 -0.28
C ILE A 146 1.91 18.15 -0.97
N ALA A 147 2.75 17.16 -1.30
CA ALA A 147 4.04 17.41 -1.97
C ALA A 147 3.86 18.07 -3.34
N LEU A 148 2.91 17.60 -4.17
CA LEU A 148 2.60 18.24 -5.45
C LEU A 148 2.14 19.68 -5.27
N GLY A 149 1.33 20.00 -4.27
CA GLY A 149 0.90 21.35 -3.96
C GLY A 149 2.04 22.26 -3.52
N ILE A 150 2.95 21.74 -2.69
CA ILE A 150 4.18 22.46 -2.31
C ILE A 150 5.06 22.73 -3.55
N LEU A 151 5.23 21.75 -4.43
CA LEU A 151 6.01 21.87 -5.66
C LEU A 151 5.42 22.87 -6.66
N GLN A 152 4.08 22.92 -6.75
CA GLN A 152 3.40 23.95 -7.55
C GLN A 152 3.65 25.35 -6.97
N ALA A 153 3.51 25.52 -5.64
CA ALA A 153 3.75 26.80 -4.96
C ALA A 153 5.22 27.24 -5.08
N ALA A 154 6.17 26.29 -5.05
CA ALA A 154 7.61 26.55 -5.26
C ALA A 154 7.96 26.77 -6.75
N ASN A 155 6.98 26.77 -7.66
CA ASN A 155 7.20 26.92 -9.11
C ASN A 155 8.28 25.97 -9.67
N VAL A 156 8.20 24.68 -9.30
CA VAL A 156 9.20 23.67 -9.65
C VAL A 156 9.45 23.53 -11.16
N LYS A 157 8.45 23.85 -11.99
CA LYS A 157 8.53 23.74 -13.46
C LYS A 157 9.55 24.70 -14.10
N GLN A 158 9.95 25.76 -13.39
CA GLN A 158 10.99 26.68 -13.89
C GLN A 158 12.39 26.02 -13.98
N TYR A 159 12.60 24.90 -13.29
CA TYR A 159 13.87 24.20 -13.28
C TYR A 159 13.86 23.04 -14.29
N PRO A 160 14.95 22.85 -15.06
CA PRO A 160 15.05 21.72 -16.00
C PRO A 160 14.82 20.38 -15.32
N ALA A 161 14.21 19.45 -16.04
CA ALA A 161 14.11 18.05 -15.64
C ALA A 161 15.50 17.52 -15.25
N ASN A 162 15.56 16.67 -14.22
CA ASN A 162 16.80 16.08 -13.70
C ASN A 162 17.88 17.09 -13.19
N SER A 163 17.58 18.39 -13.11
CA SER A 163 18.49 19.33 -12.47
C SER A 163 18.56 19.11 -10.96
N ALA A 164 19.73 19.36 -10.36
CA ALA A 164 19.92 19.24 -8.92
C ALA A 164 18.87 20.07 -8.13
N LYS A 165 18.53 21.27 -8.64
CA LYS A 165 17.50 22.14 -8.05
C LYS A 165 16.11 21.48 -8.03
N ARG A 166 15.70 20.90 -9.17
CA ARG A 166 14.39 20.25 -9.27
C ARG A 166 14.30 19.02 -8.36
N ILE A 167 15.36 18.21 -8.34
CA ILE A 167 15.44 17.02 -7.45
C ILE A 167 15.44 17.46 -5.98
N HIS A 168 16.19 18.50 -5.63
CA HIS A 168 16.21 19.06 -4.28
C HIS A 168 14.81 19.48 -3.83
N LEU A 169 14.08 20.24 -4.64
CA LEU A 169 12.70 20.65 -4.32
C LEU A 169 11.76 19.45 -4.14
N GLN A 170 11.88 18.42 -4.97
CA GLN A 170 11.07 17.21 -4.83
C GLN A 170 11.35 16.48 -3.50
N ILE A 171 12.61 16.36 -3.10
CA ILE A 171 13.01 15.74 -1.84
C ILE A 171 12.47 16.55 -0.66
N GLU A 172 12.69 17.87 -0.65
CA GLU A 172 12.25 18.72 0.45
C GLU A 172 10.72 18.79 0.57
N ALA A 173 10.00 18.89 -0.56
CA ALA A 173 8.55 18.84 -0.56
C ALA A 173 8.01 17.51 0.01
N MET A 174 8.62 16.38 -0.33
CA MET A 174 8.25 15.09 0.25
C MET A 174 8.56 14.99 1.74
N ARG A 175 9.69 15.53 2.20
CA ARG A 175 10.04 15.56 3.62
C ARG A 175 9.02 16.37 4.43
N ILE A 176 8.60 17.52 3.92
CA ILE A 176 7.55 18.34 4.52
C ILE A 176 6.21 17.62 4.50
N ALA A 177 5.82 17.04 3.36
CA ALA A 177 4.58 16.30 3.22
C ALA A 177 4.50 15.10 4.17
N PHE A 178 5.61 14.37 4.36
CA PHE A 178 5.65 13.29 5.34
C PHE A 178 5.63 13.79 6.79
N ALA A 179 6.26 14.93 7.11
CA ALA A 179 6.15 15.52 8.43
C ALA A 179 4.68 15.81 8.77
N ASP A 180 3.92 16.38 7.84
CA ASP A 180 2.48 16.64 8.00
C ASP A 180 1.67 15.34 8.06
N ALA A 181 1.95 14.38 7.17
CA ALA A 181 1.22 13.12 7.14
C ALA A 181 1.40 12.33 8.45
N TYR A 182 2.61 12.24 8.97
CA TYR A 182 2.87 11.55 10.25
C TYR A 182 2.28 12.28 11.45
N ALA A 183 2.19 13.60 11.41
CA ALA A 183 1.60 14.36 12.50
C ALA A 183 0.06 14.27 12.54
N TYR A 184 -0.59 14.18 11.39
CA TYR A 184 -2.04 14.42 11.29
C TYR A 184 -2.82 13.24 10.69
N VAL A 185 -2.23 12.42 9.81
CA VAL A 185 -2.95 11.32 9.15
C VAL A 185 -3.09 10.12 10.05
N SER A 186 -4.32 9.68 10.22
CA SER A 186 -4.69 8.52 11.03
C SER A 186 -6.04 7.97 10.53
N ASP A 187 -6.65 7.04 11.26
CA ASP A 187 -8.07 6.72 11.08
C ASP A 187 -8.87 8.03 10.99
N ALA A 188 -9.69 8.18 9.96
CA ALA A 188 -10.42 9.41 9.68
C ALA A 188 -11.24 9.91 10.90
N ARG A 189 -11.74 8.97 11.72
CA ARG A 189 -12.49 9.26 12.97
C ARG A 189 -11.62 9.84 14.09
N SER A 190 -10.30 9.73 13.98
CA SER A 190 -9.31 10.18 14.97
C SER A 190 -8.49 11.38 14.52
N MET A 191 -8.70 11.87 13.29
CA MET A 191 -8.00 13.04 12.79
C MET A 191 -8.44 14.31 13.52
N THR A 192 -7.48 15.13 13.90
CA THR A 192 -7.72 16.39 14.63
C THR A 192 -7.93 17.59 13.70
N ILE A 193 -7.54 17.47 12.44
CA ILE A 193 -7.73 18.48 11.39
C ILE A 193 -8.35 17.85 10.15
N PRO A 194 -9.21 18.56 9.43
CA PRO A 194 -9.82 18.04 8.21
C PRO A 194 -8.79 17.95 7.08
N VAL A 195 -8.97 16.96 6.20
CA VAL A 195 -8.14 16.76 5.01
C VAL A 195 -8.04 18.03 4.14
N SER A 196 -9.15 18.76 4.00
CA SER A 196 -9.19 20.00 3.25
C SER A 196 -8.21 21.06 3.75
N ALA A 197 -7.92 21.10 5.04
CA ALA A 197 -6.93 22.03 5.60
C ALA A 197 -5.49 21.67 5.20
N LEU A 198 -5.18 20.37 5.07
CA LEU A 198 -3.87 19.91 4.60
C LEU A 198 -3.65 20.13 3.09
N LEU A 199 -4.74 20.25 2.32
CA LEU A 199 -4.71 20.48 0.87
C LEU A 199 -5.05 21.92 0.49
N ASP A 200 -5.23 22.81 1.49
CA ASP A 200 -5.47 24.23 1.25
C ASP A 200 -4.28 24.89 0.56
N ARG A 201 -4.54 25.67 -0.49
CA ARG A 201 -3.50 26.28 -1.32
C ARG A 201 -2.63 27.28 -0.54
N THR A 202 -3.22 28.02 0.40
CA THR A 202 -2.48 28.97 1.25
C THR A 202 -1.59 28.24 2.22
N TYR A 203 -2.10 27.15 2.83
CA TYR A 203 -1.30 26.27 3.66
C TYR A 203 -0.11 25.69 2.90
N LEU A 204 -0.33 25.13 1.73
CA LEU A 204 0.71 24.51 0.90
C LEU A 204 1.77 25.54 0.44
N ALA A 205 1.36 26.78 0.14
CA ALA A 205 2.30 27.86 -0.15
C ALA A 205 3.14 28.23 1.07
N GLY A 206 2.56 28.29 2.26
CA GLY A 206 3.29 28.47 3.52
C GLY A 206 4.30 27.36 3.78
N ARG A 207 3.95 26.11 3.48
CA ARG A 207 4.87 24.98 3.59
C ARG A 207 6.01 25.04 2.57
N ALA A 208 5.72 25.47 1.33
CA ALA A 208 6.73 25.69 0.29
C ALA A 208 7.77 26.76 0.69
N ALA A 209 7.34 27.80 1.38
CA ALA A 209 8.23 28.87 1.87
C ALA A 209 9.26 28.42 2.92
N LEU A 210 9.08 27.23 3.51
CA LEU A 210 10.05 26.63 4.45
C LEU A 210 11.25 26.00 3.74
N ILE A 211 11.18 25.76 2.43
CA ILE A 211 12.26 25.10 1.69
C ILE A 211 13.43 26.09 1.50
N ASP A 212 14.58 25.76 2.07
CA ASP A 212 15.84 26.42 1.70
C ASP A 212 16.34 25.84 0.38
N HIS A 213 16.51 26.70 -0.62
CA HIS A 213 16.93 26.27 -1.95
C HIS A 213 18.38 25.80 -2.06
N ASN A 214 19.19 25.95 -1.01
CA ASN A 214 20.64 25.69 -1.04
C ASN A 214 21.09 24.61 -0.05
N GLN A 215 20.25 24.24 0.91
CA GLN A 215 20.57 23.20 1.89
C GLN A 215 19.34 22.38 2.27
N ALA A 216 19.56 21.14 2.72
CA ALA A 216 18.52 20.25 3.19
C ALA A 216 17.95 20.74 4.53
N GLY A 217 16.62 20.85 4.62
CA GLY A 217 15.90 21.20 5.84
C GLY A 217 15.71 20.02 6.80
N THR A 218 15.30 20.30 8.03
CA THR A 218 14.84 19.29 8.99
C THR A 218 13.40 19.60 9.38
N TYR A 219 12.46 18.69 9.05
CA TYR A 219 11.02 18.94 9.18
C TYR A 219 10.31 17.99 10.15
N GLY A 220 11.05 17.30 11.02
CA GLY A 220 10.51 16.23 11.87
C GLY A 220 10.70 14.84 11.26
N ALA A 221 10.58 13.79 12.10
CA ALA A 221 10.99 12.44 11.74
C ALA A 221 10.04 11.76 10.76
N GLY A 222 10.56 11.33 9.60
CA GLY A 222 10.02 10.23 8.81
C GLY A 222 10.92 9.02 8.95
N ASP A 223 10.36 7.83 9.05
CA ASP A 223 11.12 6.57 9.08
C ASP A 223 10.96 5.85 7.72
N PRO A 224 11.99 5.85 6.84
CA PRO A 224 11.96 5.18 5.55
C PRO A 224 12.37 3.71 5.71
N HIS A 225 11.40 2.82 5.87
CA HIS A 225 11.62 1.38 5.76
C HIS A 225 10.98 0.81 4.50
N SER A 226 11.71 0.00 3.75
CA SER A 226 11.23 -0.70 2.56
C SER A 226 10.24 -1.81 2.93
N GLY A 227 9.13 -1.91 2.19
CA GLY A 227 8.11 -2.96 2.33
C GLY A 227 7.88 -3.71 1.03
N GLY A 228 7.43 -4.95 1.12
CA GLY A 228 6.96 -5.73 -0.02
C GLY A 228 5.52 -5.39 -0.37
N THR A 229 5.25 -5.05 -1.63
CA THR A 229 3.92 -4.64 -2.10
C THR A 229 3.69 -5.23 -3.49
N VAL A 230 2.43 -5.54 -3.84
CA VAL A 230 2.00 -5.90 -5.19
C VAL A 230 0.97 -4.90 -5.66
N TYR A 231 1.22 -4.32 -6.84
CA TYR A 231 0.29 -3.43 -7.53
C TYR A 231 -0.14 -4.05 -8.86
N LEU A 232 -1.42 -3.91 -9.19
CA LEU A 232 -1.95 -4.23 -10.52
C LEU A 232 -2.98 -3.19 -10.96
N CYS A 233 -3.12 -3.02 -12.26
CA CYS A 233 -4.20 -2.26 -12.88
C CYS A 233 -4.71 -3.01 -14.10
N ALA A 234 -5.97 -2.77 -14.43
CA ALA A 234 -6.61 -3.28 -15.64
C ALA A 234 -7.62 -2.25 -16.14
N ALA A 235 -7.93 -2.32 -17.44
CA ALA A 235 -8.95 -1.52 -18.06
C ALA A 235 -9.72 -2.39 -19.06
N ASP A 236 -10.99 -2.08 -19.28
CA ASP A 236 -11.83 -2.71 -20.29
C ASP A 236 -12.14 -1.76 -21.45
N GLU A 237 -12.80 -2.27 -22.47
CA GLU A 237 -13.20 -1.51 -23.66
C GLU A 237 -14.23 -0.41 -23.39
N SER A 238 -14.96 -0.47 -22.27
CA SER A 238 -15.90 0.57 -21.85
C SER A 238 -15.19 1.78 -21.20
N GLY A 239 -13.87 1.68 -20.96
CA GLY A 239 -13.08 2.67 -20.25
C GLY A 239 -13.17 2.56 -18.73
N MET A 240 -13.76 1.46 -18.20
CA MET A 240 -13.68 1.16 -16.77
C MET A 240 -12.26 0.72 -16.42
N MET A 241 -11.70 1.29 -15.36
CA MET A 241 -10.34 0.97 -14.89
C MET A 241 -10.35 0.56 -13.42
N ILE A 242 -9.47 -0.36 -13.08
CA ILE A 242 -9.17 -0.71 -11.70
C ILE A 242 -7.72 -0.37 -11.36
N SER A 243 -7.52 0.20 -10.18
CA SER A 243 -6.22 0.39 -9.55
C SER A 243 -6.24 -0.40 -8.25
N TYR A 244 -5.47 -1.48 -8.18
CA TYR A 244 -5.49 -2.43 -7.07
C TYR A 244 -4.11 -2.62 -6.48
N ILE A 245 -4.03 -2.60 -5.15
CA ILE A 245 -2.77 -2.77 -4.44
C ILE A 245 -2.99 -3.55 -3.14
N GLN A 246 -2.10 -4.48 -2.85
CA GLN A 246 -2.08 -5.21 -1.59
C GLN A 246 -0.67 -5.40 -1.07
N SER A 247 -0.54 -5.61 0.24
CA SER A 247 0.75 -5.81 0.89
C SER A 247 0.56 -6.32 2.31
N ASN A 248 1.48 -7.15 2.76
CA ASN A 248 1.62 -7.51 4.17
C ASN A 248 2.39 -6.44 4.99
N PHE A 249 2.69 -5.30 4.40
CA PHE A 249 3.51 -4.19 4.86
C PHE A 249 5.00 -4.48 4.73
N LYS A 250 5.63 -5.28 5.59
CA LYS A 250 7.07 -5.61 5.50
C LYS A 250 7.26 -7.11 5.21
N GLY A 251 7.89 -7.45 4.09
CA GLY A 251 8.25 -8.82 3.71
C GLY A 251 7.08 -9.81 3.82
N PHE A 252 7.28 -10.87 4.60
CA PHE A 252 6.26 -11.88 4.91
C PHE A 252 5.22 -11.43 5.95
N GLY A 253 5.08 -10.13 6.22
CA GLY A 253 4.21 -9.62 7.27
C GLY A 253 4.77 -9.89 8.66
N SER A 254 3.92 -10.33 9.59
CA SER A 254 4.31 -10.68 10.95
C SER A 254 5.15 -11.96 11.02
N GLY A 255 5.16 -12.76 9.97
CA GLY A 255 5.69 -14.13 9.97
C GLY A 255 4.75 -15.14 10.61
N VAL A 256 3.65 -14.70 11.21
CA VAL A 256 2.63 -15.59 11.77
C VAL A 256 1.74 -16.08 10.64
N VAL A 257 1.58 -17.40 10.51
CA VAL A 257 0.82 -18.03 9.42
C VAL A 257 -0.17 -19.02 9.99
N ALA A 258 -1.46 -18.71 9.86
CA ALA A 258 -2.53 -19.59 10.30
C ALA A 258 -2.72 -20.79 9.32
N PRO A 259 -3.41 -21.86 9.76
CA PRO A 259 -3.75 -22.97 8.88
C PRO A 259 -4.41 -22.51 7.58
N GLY A 260 -4.13 -23.19 6.49
CA GLY A 260 -4.55 -22.76 5.15
C GLY A 260 -3.59 -21.76 4.49
N GLY A 261 -2.42 -21.51 5.08
CA GLY A 261 -1.40 -20.62 4.53
C GLY A 261 -1.74 -19.13 4.68
N ILE A 262 -2.59 -18.76 5.63
CA ILE A 262 -3.05 -17.39 5.83
C ILE A 262 -1.98 -16.61 6.62
N ALA A 263 -1.17 -15.82 5.92
CA ALA A 263 -0.14 -14.97 6.51
C ALA A 263 -0.73 -13.66 7.04
N PHE A 264 -0.48 -13.35 8.31
CA PHE A 264 -0.91 -12.08 8.92
C PHE A 264 0.07 -10.96 8.60
N HIS A 265 -0.46 -9.81 8.16
CA HIS A 265 0.33 -8.62 7.94
C HIS A 265 0.86 -8.03 9.26
N ASN A 266 1.88 -7.17 9.17
CA ASN A 266 2.46 -6.48 10.34
C ASN A 266 2.15 -4.97 10.38
N ARG A 267 0.99 -4.55 9.87
CA ARG A 267 0.58 -3.13 9.80
C ARG A 267 0.37 -2.46 11.14
N GLY A 268 0.15 -3.21 12.21
CA GLY A 268 0.12 -2.68 13.57
C GLY A 268 1.37 -1.90 13.95
N MET A 269 2.51 -2.18 13.32
CA MET A 269 3.75 -1.39 13.47
C MET A 269 3.62 0.06 13.02
N SER A 270 2.59 0.41 12.24
CA SER A 270 2.33 1.78 11.79
C SER A 270 1.63 2.64 12.82
N PHE A 271 1.12 2.07 13.93
CA PHE A 271 0.57 2.86 15.01
C PHE A 271 1.65 3.60 15.79
N SER A 272 1.29 4.77 16.33
CA SER A 272 2.09 5.48 17.33
C SER A 272 1.81 4.94 18.73
N LEU A 273 2.85 4.86 19.55
CA LEU A 273 2.72 4.58 20.98
C LEU A 273 2.73 5.86 21.82
N ASN A 274 2.91 7.02 21.20
CA ASN A 274 2.95 8.31 21.89
C ASN A 274 1.54 8.68 22.37
N PRO A 275 1.32 8.96 23.68
CA PRO A 275 0.04 9.39 24.19
C PRO A 275 -0.47 10.66 23.50
N GLY A 276 -1.75 10.68 23.14
CA GLY A 276 -2.40 11.81 22.49
C GLY A 276 -2.11 11.98 20.98
N HIS A 277 -1.28 11.12 20.41
CA HIS A 277 -1.04 11.16 18.96
C HIS A 277 -2.30 10.71 18.18
N PRO A 278 -2.70 11.40 17.08
CA PRO A 278 -3.87 11.00 16.29
C PRO A 278 -3.85 9.54 15.83
N ASN A 279 -2.66 9.01 15.50
CA ASN A 279 -2.46 7.62 15.13
C ASN A 279 -2.03 6.71 16.30
N GLN A 280 -2.33 7.07 17.55
CA GLN A 280 -2.09 6.21 18.70
C GLN A 280 -2.91 4.93 18.59
N VAL A 281 -2.29 3.79 18.97
CA VAL A 281 -2.98 2.49 18.99
C VAL A 281 -4.20 2.54 19.92
N ALA A 282 -5.33 2.06 19.42
CA ALA A 282 -6.58 1.95 20.18
C ALA A 282 -7.48 0.86 19.57
N PRO A 283 -8.42 0.30 20.34
CA PRO A 283 -9.40 -0.66 19.82
C PRO A 283 -10.23 -0.09 18.67
N GLY A 284 -10.54 -0.93 17.68
CA GLY A 284 -11.38 -0.59 16.52
C GLY A 284 -10.81 0.50 15.61
N LYS A 285 -9.52 0.79 15.68
CA LYS A 285 -8.86 1.87 14.96
C LYS A 285 -7.98 1.32 13.82
N ARG A 286 -8.02 1.99 12.67
CA ARG A 286 -7.15 1.67 11.53
C ARG A 286 -5.81 2.39 11.65
N PRO A 287 -4.66 1.70 11.45
CA PRO A 287 -3.33 2.33 11.48
C PRO A 287 -3.10 3.20 10.24
N PHE A 288 -2.15 4.13 10.33
CA PHE A 288 -1.56 4.79 9.16
C PHE A 288 -1.18 3.72 8.10
N HIS A 289 -1.62 3.92 6.87
CA HIS A 289 -1.58 2.89 5.83
C HIS A 289 -0.80 3.35 4.60
N THR A 290 0.04 2.48 4.07
CA THR A 290 0.99 2.78 2.99
C THR A 290 0.61 2.19 1.64
N ILE A 291 -0.64 1.83 1.42
CA ILE A 291 -1.14 1.32 0.13
C ILE A 291 -1.85 2.44 -0.61
N LEU A 292 -1.42 2.73 -1.83
CA LEU A 292 -1.84 3.89 -2.60
C LEU A 292 -2.20 3.48 -4.04
N PRO A 293 -3.42 2.99 -4.28
CA PRO A 293 -3.92 2.89 -5.64
C PRO A 293 -4.35 4.28 -6.12
N ALA A 294 -3.78 4.76 -7.22
CA ALA A 294 -4.04 6.10 -7.72
C ALA A 294 -4.69 6.11 -9.10
N PHE A 295 -5.34 7.24 -9.41
CA PHE A 295 -5.88 7.54 -10.73
C PHE A 295 -5.50 8.94 -11.17
N LEU A 296 -5.34 9.11 -12.48
CA LEU A 296 -5.33 10.43 -13.13
C LEU A 296 -6.59 10.59 -13.99
N THR A 297 -7.20 11.76 -13.87
CA THR A 297 -8.24 12.21 -14.80
C THR A 297 -7.80 13.50 -15.49
N LYS A 298 -8.31 13.74 -16.68
CA LYS A 298 -8.17 15.00 -17.42
C LYS A 298 -9.56 15.45 -17.86
N GLU A 299 -9.93 16.68 -17.49
CA GLU A 299 -11.28 17.21 -17.78
C GLU A 299 -12.40 16.27 -17.30
N GLY A 300 -12.22 15.65 -16.12
CA GLY A 300 -13.16 14.69 -15.54
C GLY A 300 -13.21 13.33 -16.22
N LYS A 301 -12.40 13.08 -17.25
CA LYS A 301 -12.36 11.78 -17.94
C LYS A 301 -11.23 10.91 -17.39
N PRO A 302 -11.46 9.61 -17.17
CA PRO A 302 -10.44 8.67 -16.79
C PRO A 302 -9.29 8.66 -17.80
N THR A 303 -8.06 8.83 -17.33
CA THR A 303 -6.86 8.84 -18.18
C THR A 303 -5.96 7.66 -17.86
N MET A 304 -5.73 7.39 -16.57
CA MET A 304 -4.79 6.35 -16.17
C MET A 304 -5.06 5.87 -14.74
N ALA A 305 -5.02 4.55 -14.54
CA ALA A 305 -4.83 3.92 -13.24
C ALA A 305 -3.33 3.66 -13.07
N PHE A 306 -2.74 4.07 -11.95
CA PHE A 306 -1.32 3.85 -11.70
C PHE A 306 -1.02 3.64 -10.22
N GLY A 307 0.16 3.10 -9.93
CA GLY A 307 0.68 2.92 -8.59
C GLY A 307 2.11 2.43 -8.63
N VAL A 308 2.77 2.54 -7.50
CA VAL A 308 4.13 2.06 -7.30
C VAL A 308 4.20 1.19 -6.06
N MET A 309 5.27 0.40 -5.94
CA MET A 309 5.50 -0.50 -4.81
C MET A 309 6.64 0.03 -3.94
N GLY A 310 6.60 -0.24 -2.60
CA GLY A 310 7.73 0.12 -1.73
C GLY A 310 7.35 0.74 -0.37
N GLY A 311 6.15 0.44 0.16
CA GLY A 311 5.74 0.97 1.47
C GLY A 311 5.71 2.50 1.50
N ASN A 312 6.46 3.11 2.41
CA ASN A 312 6.51 4.57 2.57
C ASN A 312 7.12 5.32 1.37
N MET A 313 7.78 4.64 0.43
CA MET A 313 8.29 5.26 -0.79
C MET A 313 7.17 5.61 -1.79
N GLN A 314 5.99 5.01 -1.68
CA GLN A 314 4.93 5.14 -2.68
C GLN A 314 4.51 6.59 -2.95
N PRO A 315 4.26 7.48 -1.97
CA PRO A 315 3.93 8.88 -2.25
C PRO A 315 5.02 9.59 -3.06
N GLN A 316 6.30 9.32 -2.77
CA GLN A 316 7.43 9.87 -3.54
C GLN A 316 7.45 9.32 -4.98
N GLY A 317 7.16 8.04 -5.16
CA GLY A 317 7.03 7.43 -6.48
C GLY A 317 5.87 8.05 -7.27
N HIS A 318 4.75 8.35 -6.62
CA HIS A 318 3.60 8.99 -7.25
C HIS A 318 3.94 10.40 -7.73
N ILE A 319 4.58 11.24 -6.93
CA ILE A 319 4.96 12.60 -7.41
C ILE A 319 5.96 12.54 -8.56
N GLN A 320 6.92 11.64 -8.52
CA GLN A 320 7.88 11.48 -9.63
C GLN A 320 7.17 11.00 -10.90
N PHE A 321 6.25 10.05 -10.78
CA PHE A 321 5.47 9.56 -11.90
C PHE A 321 4.60 10.69 -12.50
N VAL A 322 3.81 11.37 -11.67
CA VAL A 322 2.91 12.45 -12.09
C VAL A 322 3.68 13.60 -12.76
N MET A 323 4.79 14.03 -12.15
CA MET A 323 5.60 15.12 -12.71
C MET A 323 6.24 14.74 -14.05
N ARG A 324 6.78 13.52 -14.16
CA ARG A 324 7.38 13.06 -15.43
C ARG A 324 6.33 12.88 -16.53
N PHE A 325 5.17 12.35 -16.17
CA PHE A 325 4.07 12.19 -17.11
C PHE A 325 3.52 13.53 -17.60
N ILE A 326 3.29 14.48 -16.68
CA ILE A 326 2.61 15.75 -16.99
C ILE A 326 3.59 16.84 -17.44
N ASP A 327 4.73 16.98 -16.78
CA ASP A 327 5.67 18.09 -17.04
C ASP A 327 6.70 17.75 -18.11
N GLU A 328 7.06 16.47 -18.24
CA GLU A 328 8.11 15.99 -19.14
C GLU A 328 7.51 15.21 -20.33
N TYR A 329 6.20 14.97 -20.35
CA TYR A 329 5.45 14.25 -21.39
C TYR A 329 5.97 12.84 -21.67
N LEU A 330 6.57 12.19 -20.65
CA LEU A 330 7.09 10.83 -20.75
C LEU A 330 5.94 9.82 -20.66
N ASN A 331 6.01 8.75 -21.44
CA ASN A 331 5.08 7.63 -21.27
C ASN A 331 5.47 6.73 -20.07
N PRO A 332 4.55 5.88 -19.58
CA PRO A 332 4.81 5.03 -18.40
C PRO A 332 6.05 4.13 -18.54
N GLN A 333 6.36 3.64 -19.75
CA GLN A 333 7.53 2.79 -19.99
C GLN A 333 8.84 3.59 -19.87
N GLU A 334 8.85 4.82 -20.35
CA GLU A 334 10.00 5.73 -20.23
C GLU A 334 10.22 6.14 -18.77
N ILE A 335 9.12 6.42 -18.02
CA ILE A 335 9.19 6.77 -16.60
C ILE A 335 9.78 5.61 -15.79
N GLY A 336 9.34 4.37 -16.07
CA GLY A 336 9.79 3.15 -15.38
C GLY A 336 11.16 2.64 -15.80
N ARG A 337 11.77 3.21 -16.84
CA ARG A 337 13.06 2.77 -17.34
C ARG A 337 14.18 3.22 -16.40
N ALA A 338 14.93 2.25 -15.88
CA ALA A 338 16.17 2.59 -15.19
C ALA A 338 17.14 3.19 -16.22
N HIS A 339 17.57 4.41 -15.98
CA HIS A 339 18.69 4.98 -16.73
C HIS A 339 19.97 4.32 -16.19
N VAL A 340 20.47 3.36 -16.95
CA VAL A 340 21.77 2.72 -16.71
C VAL A 340 22.83 3.59 -17.37
#